data_76671c8e61fd25c92ee585f0514f18cf
#
_entry.id   76671c8e61fd25c92ee585f0514f18cf
#
_cell.length_a   1.000
_cell.length_b   1.000
_cell.length_c   1.000
_cell.angle_alpha   90.00
_cell.angle_beta   90.00
_cell.angle_gamma   90.00
#
_symmetry.space_group_name_H-M   'P 1'
#
loop_
_entity.id
_entity.type
_entity.pdbx_description
1 polymer ?
#
loop_
_entity_poly.entity_id
_entity_poly.type
_entity_poly.pdbx_seq_one_letter_code
_entity_poly.pdbx_strand_id
1 'polypeptide(L)'
;IRCEAPNDELADPMLAKARIGRILETEIPVGGPIHATPGRRRLVALVGPTGVGKTTTIAKLAANFRLRQRQNVGLITVDTYRIAAVEQLRTYADIIDLPMEVVSSPREMRSAARRLEGLDLILMDTAGRSPRDEIKIQELRSFLSEAEADEVHLVLSSVAGERALVHTAARFASVGTTGMILTKLDEATSLGNLLPLVRSSRLPISYLTNGQSVPDDIETAESGRLARLVL
;
A
#
# COMPACT_ATOMS: atom_id res chain seq x y z
N ILE A 1 4.18 -24.15 18.18
CA ILE A 1 3.27 -25.16 17.59
C ILE A 1 3.48 -26.52 18.29
N ARG A 2 4.73 -27.00 18.44
CA ARG A 2 4.99 -28.31 19.11
C ARG A 2 4.61 -28.35 20.59
N CYS A 3 4.58 -27.22 21.29
CA CYS A 3 4.27 -27.17 22.72
C CYS A 3 2.75 -27.12 23.02
N GLU A 4 1.89 -26.88 22.03
CA GLU A 4 0.47 -26.63 22.22
C GLU A 4 -0.45 -27.59 21.47
N ALA A 5 0.11 -28.44 20.57
CA ALA A 5 -0.69 -29.35 19.74
C ALA A 5 -0.67 -30.76 20.34
N PRO A 6 -1.85 -31.43 20.41
CA PRO A 6 -1.89 -32.87 20.64
C PRO A 6 -1.10 -33.62 19.59
N ASN A 7 -0.40 -34.69 20.00
CA ASN A 7 0.46 -35.47 19.08
C ASN A 7 -0.30 -36.02 17.88
N ASP A 8 -1.58 -36.34 18.02
CA ASP A 8 -2.43 -36.88 16.96
C ASP A 8 -2.70 -35.86 15.85
N GLU A 9 -2.84 -34.55 16.17
CA GLU A 9 -3.02 -33.50 15.17
C GLU A 9 -1.75 -33.22 14.36
N LEU A 10 -0.57 -33.47 14.92
CA LEU A 10 0.71 -33.29 14.21
C LEU A 10 1.04 -34.48 13.31
N ALA A 11 0.43 -35.63 13.54
CA ALA A 11 0.61 -36.85 12.72
C ALA A 11 -0.17 -36.77 11.41
N ASP A 12 -1.28 -36.04 11.37
CA ASP A 12 -2.06 -35.84 10.14
C ASP A 12 -1.66 -34.53 9.44
N PRO A 13 -1.09 -34.59 8.21
CA PRO A 13 -0.67 -33.41 7.47
C PRO A 13 -1.80 -32.41 7.18
N MET A 14 -3.04 -32.88 7.00
CA MET A 14 -4.19 -32.00 6.74
C MET A 14 -4.59 -31.22 8.01
N LEU A 15 -4.65 -31.90 9.15
CA LEU A 15 -4.94 -31.24 10.42
C LEU A 15 -3.83 -30.28 10.83
N ALA A 16 -2.57 -30.67 10.63
CA ALA A 16 -1.42 -29.79 10.88
C ALA A 16 -1.48 -28.54 9.99
N LYS A 17 -1.77 -28.69 8.70
CA LYS A 17 -1.92 -27.56 7.76
C LYS A 17 -3.07 -26.64 8.16
N ALA A 18 -4.23 -27.19 8.52
CA ALA A 18 -5.39 -26.42 8.97
C ALA A 18 -5.09 -25.62 10.26
N ARG A 19 -4.35 -26.22 11.20
CA ARG A 19 -3.94 -25.54 12.43
C ARG A 19 -2.95 -24.40 12.16
N ILE A 20 -1.94 -24.65 11.32
CA ILE A 20 -0.99 -23.60 10.90
C ILE A 20 -1.76 -22.46 10.22
N GLY A 21 -2.72 -22.76 9.36
CA GLY A 21 -3.58 -21.76 8.71
C GLY A 21 -4.29 -20.85 9.71
N ARG A 22 -4.91 -21.42 10.74
CA ARG A 22 -5.58 -20.65 11.80
C ARG A 22 -4.60 -19.75 12.58
N ILE A 23 -3.42 -20.27 12.90
CA ILE A 23 -2.38 -19.47 13.58
C ILE A 23 -1.96 -18.29 12.71
N LEU A 24 -1.69 -18.52 11.42
CA LEU A 24 -1.33 -17.48 10.49
C LEU A 24 -2.45 -16.45 10.31
N GLU A 25 -3.70 -16.89 10.25
CA GLU A 25 -4.86 -16.01 10.15
C GLU A 25 -4.99 -15.06 11.34
N THR A 26 -4.67 -15.52 12.54
CA THR A 26 -4.66 -14.66 13.74
C THR A 26 -3.41 -13.79 13.86
N GLU A 27 -2.30 -14.19 13.23
CA GLU A 27 -1.01 -13.48 13.32
C GLU A 27 -0.89 -12.37 12.28
N ILE A 28 -1.55 -12.49 11.13
CA ILE A 28 -1.45 -11.51 10.04
C ILE A 28 -2.44 -10.36 10.27
N PRO A 29 -1.98 -9.14 10.65
CA PRO A 29 -2.87 -8.02 10.84
C PRO A 29 -3.38 -7.50 9.50
N VAL A 30 -4.68 -7.31 9.38
CA VAL A 30 -5.34 -6.67 8.23
C VAL A 30 -6.00 -5.38 8.68
N GLY A 31 -5.87 -4.31 7.87
CA GLY A 31 -6.38 -2.97 8.19
C GLY A 31 -7.73 -2.65 7.58
N GLY A 32 -8.26 -3.55 6.75
CA GLY A 32 -9.44 -3.25 5.94
C GLY A 32 -9.16 -2.22 4.82
N PRO A 33 -10.19 -1.85 4.06
CA PRO A 33 -10.08 -0.88 2.98
C PRO A 33 -9.94 0.55 3.50
N ILE A 34 -9.37 1.43 2.68
CA ILE A 34 -9.44 2.88 2.88
C ILE A 34 -10.90 3.28 2.90
N HIS A 35 -11.30 4.08 3.90
CA HIS A 35 -12.66 4.59 4.02
C HIS A 35 -12.71 6.06 3.64
N ALA A 36 -13.39 6.38 2.55
CA ALA A 36 -13.74 7.75 2.20
C ALA A 36 -15.14 8.06 2.71
N THR A 37 -15.28 9.21 3.38
CA THR A 37 -16.57 9.67 3.92
C THR A 37 -17.00 10.91 3.15
N PRO A 38 -18.18 10.93 2.52
CA PRO A 38 -18.66 12.10 1.80
C PRO A 38 -18.61 13.39 2.64
N GLY A 39 -18.06 14.45 2.05
CA GLY A 39 -17.92 15.73 2.71
C GLY A 39 -16.80 15.86 3.75
N ARG A 40 -16.01 14.82 3.95
CA ARG A 40 -14.82 14.84 4.80
C ARG A 40 -13.59 14.44 4.00
N ARG A 41 -12.76 15.40 3.66
CA ARG A 41 -11.49 15.17 2.96
C ARG A 41 -10.64 14.14 3.73
N ARG A 42 -10.17 13.13 3.01
CA ARG A 42 -9.16 12.19 3.48
C ARG A 42 -8.00 12.15 2.49
N LEU A 43 -6.78 12.33 2.97
CA LEU A 43 -5.58 12.24 2.15
C LEU A 43 -4.81 10.97 2.49
N VAL A 44 -4.62 10.12 1.48
CA VAL A 44 -3.93 8.83 1.59
C VAL A 44 -2.71 8.84 0.68
N ALA A 45 -1.54 8.66 1.24
CA ALA A 45 -0.28 8.63 0.51
C ALA A 45 0.26 7.21 0.34
N LEU A 46 0.78 6.88 -0.84
CA LEU A 46 1.52 5.66 -1.10
C LEU A 46 3.02 5.94 -1.15
N VAL A 47 3.76 5.25 -0.29
CA VAL A 47 5.22 5.40 -0.16
C VAL A 47 5.92 4.05 -0.38
N GLY A 48 7.23 4.07 -0.65
CA GLY A 48 8.00 2.83 -0.81
C GLY A 48 9.08 2.91 -1.87
N PRO A 49 9.80 1.81 -2.11
CA PRO A 49 10.90 1.75 -3.07
C PRO A 49 10.47 2.00 -4.51
N THR A 50 11.48 2.17 -5.39
CA THR A 50 11.23 2.27 -6.84
C THR A 50 10.77 0.92 -7.40
N GLY A 51 9.81 0.94 -8.35
CA GLY A 51 9.38 -0.25 -9.08
C GLY A 51 8.42 -1.18 -8.32
N VAL A 52 7.98 -0.82 -7.12
CA VAL A 52 7.02 -1.63 -6.33
C VAL A 52 5.55 -1.47 -6.75
N GLY A 53 5.24 -0.63 -7.74
CA GLY A 53 3.88 -0.49 -8.27
C GLY A 53 3.02 0.61 -7.63
N LYS A 54 3.61 1.63 -6.97
CA LYS A 54 2.85 2.73 -6.33
C LYS A 54 1.89 3.43 -7.27
N THR A 55 2.39 3.98 -8.36
CA THR A 55 1.60 4.73 -9.36
C THR A 55 0.47 3.89 -9.95
N THR A 56 0.75 2.61 -10.28
CA THR A 56 -0.29 1.69 -10.78
C THR A 56 -1.34 1.38 -9.71
N THR A 57 -0.92 1.23 -8.44
CA THR A 57 -1.83 1.01 -7.32
C THR A 57 -2.71 2.23 -7.06
N ILE A 58 -2.15 3.45 -7.16
CA ILE A 58 -2.92 4.71 -7.11
C ILE A 58 -4.00 4.73 -8.19
N ALA A 59 -3.64 4.39 -9.43
CA ALA A 59 -4.61 4.36 -10.53
C ALA A 59 -5.75 3.35 -10.28
N LYS A 60 -5.44 2.16 -9.76
CA LYS A 60 -6.44 1.15 -9.39
C LYS A 60 -7.36 1.62 -8.28
N LEU A 61 -6.81 2.19 -7.21
CA LEU A 61 -7.59 2.74 -6.09
C LEU A 61 -8.48 3.88 -6.58
N ALA A 62 -7.93 4.84 -7.32
CA ALA A 62 -8.67 5.98 -7.85
C ALA A 62 -9.86 5.55 -8.70
N ALA A 63 -9.64 4.62 -9.63
CA ALA A 63 -10.69 4.09 -10.49
C ALA A 63 -11.76 3.34 -9.69
N ASN A 64 -11.37 2.51 -8.71
CA ASN A 64 -12.33 1.80 -7.85
C ASN A 64 -13.19 2.76 -7.03
N PHE A 65 -12.58 3.77 -6.39
CA PHE A 65 -13.31 4.76 -5.60
C PHE A 65 -14.22 5.61 -6.48
N ARG A 66 -13.74 6.07 -7.64
CA ARG A 66 -14.53 6.92 -8.55
C ARG A 66 -15.65 6.15 -9.23
N LEU A 67 -15.34 5.01 -9.87
CA LEU A 67 -16.29 4.31 -10.74
C LEU A 67 -17.24 3.38 -9.98
N ARG A 68 -16.73 2.68 -8.94
CA ARG A 68 -17.54 1.69 -8.21
C ARG A 68 -18.19 2.25 -6.96
N GLN A 69 -17.47 3.11 -6.22
CA GLN A 69 -17.98 3.69 -4.98
C GLN A 69 -18.57 5.09 -5.15
N ARG A 70 -18.44 5.70 -6.36
CA ARG A 70 -18.96 7.04 -6.71
C ARG A 70 -18.48 8.14 -5.78
N GLN A 71 -17.26 8.03 -5.28
CA GLN A 71 -16.62 9.04 -4.43
C GLN A 71 -16.02 10.16 -5.29
N ASN A 72 -15.91 11.35 -4.73
CA ASN A 72 -15.19 12.46 -5.33
C ASN A 72 -13.70 12.30 -5.00
N VAL A 73 -12.92 11.89 -6.01
CA VAL A 73 -11.50 11.56 -5.85
C VAL A 73 -10.63 12.57 -6.58
N GLY A 74 -9.50 12.93 -5.98
CA GLY A 74 -8.45 13.71 -6.62
C GLY A 74 -7.09 13.04 -6.47
N LEU A 75 -6.16 13.43 -7.33
CA LEU A 75 -4.80 12.91 -7.35
C LEU A 75 -3.78 14.00 -7.06
N ILE A 76 -2.76 13.66 -6.28
CA ILE A 76 -1.55 14.48 -6.15
C ILE A 76 -0.37 13.58 -6.52
N THR A 77 0.57 14.08 -7.34
CA THR A 77 1.86 13.41 -7.52
C THR A 77 3.00 14.32 -7.11
N VAL A 78 3.97 13.74 -6.40
CA VAL A 78 5.25 14.36 -6.07
C VAL A 78 6.43 13.63 -6.74
N ASP A 79 6.15 12.70 -7.66
CA ASP A 79 7.17 12.02 -8.48
C ASP A 79 7.54 12.84 -9.72
N THR A 80 8.00 14.06 -9.52
CA THR A 80 8.37 14.99 -10.61
C THR A 80 9.68 14.66 -11.30
N TYR A 81 10.48 13.75 -10.73
CA TYR A 81 11.75 13.30 -11.33
C TYR A 81 11.53 12.38 -12.53
N ARG A 82 10.40 11.67 -12.57
CA ARG A 82 10.07 10.71 -13.62
C ARG A 82 8.92 11.24 -14.48
N ILE A 83 9.28 12.00 -15.54
CA ILE A 83 8.27 12.59 -16.44
C ILE A 83 7.26 11.55 -16.92
N ALA A 84 7.72 10.37 -17.34
CA ALA A 84 6.83 9.29 -17.78
C ALA A 84 5.84 8.80 -16.69
N ALA A 85 6.21 8.87 -15.41
CA ALA A 85 5.30 8.49 -14.33
C ALA A 85 4.19 9.53 -14.12
N VAL A 86 4.52 10.81 -14.24
CA VAL A 86 3.53 11.92 -14.20
C VAL A 86 2.55 11.78 -15.35
N GLU A 87 3.04 11.58 -16.59
CA GLU A 87 2.20 11.41 -17.77
C GLU A 87 1.32 10.15 -17.71
N GLN A 88 1.87 9.05 -17.18
CA GLN A 88 1.09 7.84 -16.96
C GLN A 88 -0.07 8.09 -15.99
N LEU A 89 0.18 8.74 -14.85
CA LEU A 89 -0.87 9.02 -13.88
C LEU A 89 -1.89 10.02 -14.43
N ARG A 90 -1.44 11.02 -15.21
CA ARG A 90 -2.31 11.98 -15.91
C ARG A 90 -3.24 11.28 -16.89
N THR A 91 -2.71 10.34 -17.67
CA THR A 91 -3.54 9.54 -18.61
C THR A 91 -4.69 8.83 -17.87
N TYR A 92 -4.40 8.23 -16.72
CA TYR A 92 -5.48 7.62 -15.91
C TYR A 92 -6.45 8.67 -15.37
N ALA A 93 -5.94 9.80 -14.86
CA ALA A 93 -6.78 10.89 -14.37
C ALA A 93 -7.75 11.39 -15.45
N ASP A 94 -7.26 11.60 -16.66
CA ASP A 94 -8.06 12.07 -17.81
C ASP A 94 -9.12 11.05 -18.22
N ILE A 95 -8.77 9.74 -18.27
CA ILE A 95 -9.72 8.67 -18.64
C ILE A 95 -10.89 8.58 -17.66
N ILE A 96 -10.65 8.78 -16.37
CA ILE A 96 -11.69 8.63 -15.33
C ILE A 96 -12.19 9.97 -14.79
N ASP A 97 -11.83 11.06 -15.45
CA ASP A 97 -12.24 12.44 -15.12
C ASP A 97 -11.96 12.80 -13.66
N LEU A 98 -10.67 12.80 -13.29
CA LEU A 98 -10.20 13.20 -11.96
C LEU A 98 -9.31 14.44 -12.01
N PRO A 99 -9.49 15.40 -11.08
CA PRO A 99 -8.53 16.47 -10.91
C PRO A 99 -7.19 15.93 -10.41
N MET A 100 -6.11 16.43 -11.00
CA MET A 100 -4.74 16.03 -10.65
C MET A 100 -3.83 17.23 -10.49
N GLU A 101 -3.10 17.25 -9.38
CA GLU A 101 -2.09 18.24 -9.05
C GLU A 101 -0.68 17.62 -9.11
N VAL A 102 0.27 18.36 -9.69
CA VAL A 102 1.69 18.01 -9.70
C VAL A 102 2.42 18.95 -8.77
N VAL A 103 3.12 18.42 -7.78
CA VAL A 103 3.74 19.20 -6.71
C VAL A 103 5.24 18.92 -6.68
N SER A 104 6.04 19.97 -6.83
CA SER A 104 7.50 19.87 -6.93
C SER A 104 8.23 20.13 -5.61
N SER A 105 7.57 20.75 -4.65
CA SER A 105 8.16 21.05 -3.35
C SER A 105 7.15 20.95 -2.20
N PRO A 106 7.61 20.68 -0.96
CA PRO A 106 6.71 20.65 0.20
C PRO A 106 5.93 21.96 0.40
N ARG A 107 6.50 23.10 0.03
CA ARG A 107 5.84 24.42 0.15
C ARG A 107 4.60 24.53 -0.73
N GLU A 108 4.59 23.90 -1.90
CA GLU A 108 3.45 23.89 -2.82
C GLU A 108 2.32 22.96 -2.37
N MET A 109 2.66 21.96 -1.52
CA MET A 109 1.73 20.90 -1.12
C MET A 109 0.45 21.44 -0.49
N ARG A 110 0.57 22.38 0.44
CA ARG A 110 -0.59 22.96 1.12
C ARG A 110 -1.55 23.66 0.16
N SER A 111 -1.02 24.37 -0.85
CA SER A 111 -1.87 25.03 -1.85
C SER A 111 -2.50 24.03 -2.82
N ALA A 112 -1.79 22.96 -3.20
CA ALA A 112 -2.34 21.88 -4.01
C ALA A 112 -3.48 21.15 -3.27
N ALA A 113 -3.27 20.81 -2.00
CA ALA A 113 -4.30 20.18 -1.17
C ALA A 113 -5.56 21.07 -1.02
N ARG A 114 -5.40 22.39 -0.94
CA ARG A 114 -6.54 23.34 -0.92
C ARG A 114 -7.30 23.38 -2.25
N ARG A 115 -6.61 23.30 -3.40
CA ARG A 115 -7.31 23.26 -4.71
C ARG A 115 -8.18 22.02 -4.88
N LEU A 116 -7.87 20.95 -4.14
CA LEU A 116 -8.64 19.71 -4.08
C LEU A 116 -9.57 19.65 -2.85
N GLU A 117 -9.74 20.77 -2.13
CA GLU A 117 -10.68 20.86 -1.02
C GLU A 117 -12.11 20.66 -1.53
N GLY A 118 -12.89 19.88 -0.80
CA GLY A 118 -14.25 19.49 -1.23
C GLY A 118 -14.32 18.11 -1.87
N LEU A 119 -13.18 17.46 -2.12
CA LEU A 119 -13.16 16.05 -2.50
C LEU A 119 -13.20 15.15 -1.25
N ASP A 120 -13.76 13.96 -1.43
CA ASP A 120 -13.88 12.98 -0.34
C ASP A 120 -12.55 12.26 -0.10
N LEU A 121 -11.79 11.99 -1.17
CA LEU A 121 -10.52 11.26 -1.12
C LEU A 121 -9.47 11.91 -2.02
N ILE A 122 -8.29 12.14 -1.46
CA ILE A 122 -7.10 12.54 -2.23
C ILE A 122 -6.08 11.40 -2.13
N LEU A 123 -5.67 10.88 -3.28
CA LEU A 123 -4.62 9.86 -3.37
C LEU A 123 -3.31 10.50 -3.82
N MET A 124 -2.26 10.32 -3.01
CA MET A 124 -0.96 10.94 -3.24
C MET A 124 0.06 9.89 -3.69
N ASP A 125 0.50 10.02 -4.96
CA ASP A 125 1.62 9.24 -5.51
C ASP A 125 2.95 9.89 -5.15
N THR A 126 3.91 9.07 -4.70
CA THR A 126 5.23 9.54 -4.31
C THR A 126 6.34 8.90 -5.12
N ALA A 127 7.44 9.62 -5.30
CA ALA A 127 8.64 9.07 -5.92
C ALA A 127 9.15 7.85 -5.12
N GLY A 128 9.60 6.83 -5.85
CA GLY A 128 10.28 5.70 -5.24
C GLY A 128 11.57 6.15 -4.55
N ARG A 129 11.75 5.77 -3.30
CA ARG A 129 12.94 6.14 -2.51
C ARG A 129 13.69 4.89 -2.07
N SER A 130 15.01 4.94 -2.20
CA SER A 130 15.84 3.90 -1.62
C SER A 130 15.72 3.94 -0.08
N PRO A 131 15.52 2.79 0.60
CA PRO A 131 15.53 2.75 2.06
C PRO A 131 16.88 3.16 2.69
N ARG A 132 17.95 3.26 1.89
CA ARG A 132 19.27 3.70 2.33
C ARG A 132 19.49 5.20 2.19
N ASP A 133 18.62 5.91 1.46
CA ASP A 133 18.74 7.35 1.22
C ASP A 133 17.95 8.14 2.27
N GLU A 134 18.62 8.44 3.38
CA GLU A 134 18.01 9.14 4.52
C GLU A 134 17.53 10.55 4.14
N ILE A 135 18.26 11.24 3.28
CA ILE A 135 17.91 12.60 2.84
C ILE A 135 16.59 12.57 2.10
N LYS A 136 16.43 11.61 1.17
CA LYS A 136 15.19 11.46 0.40
C LYS A 136 14.02 10.95 1.24
N ILE A 137 14.27 10.18 2.28
CA ILE A 137 13.25 9.78 3.26
C ILE A 137 12.79 10.99 4.08
N GLN A 138 13.70 11.88 4.49
CA GLN A 138 13.33 13.12 5.20
C GLN A 138 12.57 14.10 4.30
N GLU A 139 12.97 14.23 3.03
CA GLU A 139 12.22 15.03 2.04
C GLU A 139 10.77 14.49 1.90
N LEU A 140 10.61 13.17 1.78
CA LEU A 140 9.30 12.53 1.73
C LEU A 140 8.47 12.84 2.97
N ARG A 141 9.06 12.75 4.16
CA ARG A 141 8.41 13.10 5.43
C ARG A 141 7.88 14.55 5.41
N SER A 142 8.67 15.48 4.86
CA SER A 142 8.24 16.89 4.75
C SER A 142 7.02 17.04 3.84
N PHE A 143 6.97 16.34 2.69
CA PHE A 143 5.79 16.33 1.83
C PHE A 143 4.55 15.79 2.56
N LEU A 144 4.69 14.67 3.26
CA LEU A 144 3.58 14.03 4.00
C LEU A 144 3.05 14.92 5.12
N SER A 145 3.95 15.61 5.84
CA SER A 145 3.60 16.56 6.90
C SER A 145 2.86 17.77 6.35
N GLU A 146 3.32 18.39 5.26
CA GLU A 146 2.66 19.53 4.63
C GLU A 146 1.33 19.15 3.94
N ALA A 147 1.19 17.89 3.51
CA ALA A 147 -0.06 17.34 2.98
C ALA A 147 -1.09 17.08 4.09
N GLU A 148 -0.66 17.01 5.34
CA GLU A 148 -1.48 16.52 6.46
C GLU A 148 -2.10 15.16 6.11
N ALA A 149 -1.25 14.19 5.72
CA ALA A 149 -1.70 12.88 5.27
C ALA A 149 -2.36 12.11 6.43
N ASP A 150 -3.60 11.68 6.22
CA ASP A 150 -4.37 10.91 7.21
C ASP A 150 -3.88 9.46 7.29
N GLU A 151 -3.49 8.89 6.15
CA GLU A 151 -2.92 7.55 6.04
C GLU A 151 -1.69 7.54 5.14
N VAL A 152 -0.70 6.75 5.53
CA VAL A 152 0.53 6.53 4.75
C VAL A 152 0.71 5.03 4.57
N HIS A 153 0.44 4.52 3.37
CA HIS A 153 0.57 3.11 3.06
C HIS A 153 1.94 2.80 2.46
N LEU A 154 2.67 1.89 3.10
CA LEU A 154 3.92 1.36 2.57
C LEU A 154 3.62 0.31 1.50
N VAL A 155 4.01 0.59 0.27
CA VAL A 155 3.86 -0.35 -0.85
C VAL A 155 5.13 -1.19 -0.98
N LEU A 156 4.96 -2.50 -0.91
CA LEU A 156 6.03 -3.48 -1.01
C LEU A 156 5.69 -4.54 -2.06
N SER A 157 6.71 -4.94 -2.81
CA SER A 157 6.57 -6.04 -3.77
C SER A 157 6.78 -7.39 -3.07
N SER A 158 5.84 -8.31 -3.24
CA SER A 158 5.88 -9.67 -2.64
C SER A 158 7.04 -10.52 -3.15
N VAL A 159 7.62 -10.17 -4.31
CA VAL A 159 8.79 -10.86 -4.87
C VAL A 159 10.11 -10.44 -4.22
N ALA A 160 10.10 -9.43 -3.35
CA ALA A 160 11.31 -9.00 -2.66
C ALA A 160 11.71 -10.00 -1.57
N GLY A 161 13.00 -10.18 -1.39
CA GLY A 161 13.51 -11.07 -0.36
C GLY A 161 13.20 -10.57 1.07
N GLU A 162 13.02 -11.49 2.01
CA GLU A 162 12.67 -11.25 3.41
C GLU A 162 13.45 -10.10 4.05
N ARG A 163 14.79 -10.15 3.99
CA ARG A 163 15.66 -9.13 4.59
C ARG A 163 15.42 -7.73 4.00
N ALA A 164 15.15 -7.67 2.69
CA ALA A 164 14.86 -6.41 2.02
C ALA A 164 13.51 -5.83 2.47
N LEU A 165 12.49 -6.68 2.61
CA LEU A 165 11.16 -6.30 3.10
C LEU A 165 11.23 -5.74 4.52
N VAL A 166 11.83 -6.50 5.46
CA VAL A 166 11.98 -6.09 6.87
C VAL A 166 12.78 -4.79 6.99
N HIS A 167 13.93 -4.70 6.31
CA HIS A 167 14.75 -3.49 6.31
C HIS A 167 13.98 -2.28 5.74
N THR A 168 13.25 -2.47 4.64
CA THR A 168 12.47 -1.39 4.03
C THR A 168 11.37 -0.91 4.97
N ALA A 169 10.62 -1.81 5.58
CA ALA A 169 9.57 -1.43 6.53
C ALA A 169 10.12 -0.65 7.72
N ALA A 170 11.25 -1.09 8.30
CA ALA A 170 11.89 -0.41 9.40
C ALA A 170 12.34 1.03 9.02
N ARG A 171 12.88 1.22 7.80
CA ARG A 171 13.34 2.54 7.34
C ARG A 171 12.18 3.49 7.04
N PHE A 172 11.09 2.98 6.42
CA PHE A 172 9.91 3.79 6.12
C PHE A 172 9.02 4.07 7.35
N ALA A 173 9.21 3.39 8.47
CA ALA A 173 8.51 3.71 9.72
C ALA A 173 8.72 5.18 10.15
N SER A 174 9.88 5.78 9.83
CA SER A 174 10.22 7.18 10.14
C SER A 174 9.34 8.22 9.43
N VAL A 175 8.65 7.83 8.34
CA VAL A 175 7.72 8.73 7.63
C VAL A 175 6.27 8.59 8.12
N GLY A 176 6.02 7.78 9.14
CA GLY A 176 4.70 7.62 9.76
C GLY A 176 3.79 6.67 9.00
N THR A 177 4.32 5.54 8.50
CA THR A 177 3.49 4.52 7.83
C THR A 177 2.41 3.96 8.76
N THR A 178 1.17 3.92 8.26
CA THR A 178 -0.02 3.49 9.01
C THR A 178 -0.56 2.14 8.54
N GLY A 179 -0.21 1.73 7.33
CA GLY A 179 -0.64 0.48 6.71
C GLY A 179 0.32 0.01 5.63
N MET A 180 0.01 -1.13 5.03
CA MET A 180 0.85 -1.76 4.01
C MET A 180 -0.01 -2.26 2.84
N ILE A 181 0.54 -2.14 1.63
CA ILE A 181 -0.03 -2.73 0.41
C ILE A 181 1.01 -3.68 -0.18
N LEU A 182 0.60 -4.91 -0.44
CA LEU A 182 1.44 -5.90 -1.10
C LEU A 182 1.09 -6.00 -2.58
N THR A 183 2.11 -5.91 -3.42
CA THR A 183 1.95 -5.91 -4.87
C THR A 183 2.65 -7.10 -5.52
N LYS A 184 2.31 -7.37 -6.79
CA LYS A 184 2.94 -8.37 -7.63
C LYS A 184 2.79 -9.80 -7.07
N LEU A 185 1.60 -10.10 -6.53
CA LEU A 185 1.32 -11.44 -6.03
C LEU A 185 1.33 -12.48 -7.15
N ASP A 186 1.00 -12.07 -8.38
CA ASP A 186 1.05 -12.85 -9.60
C ASP A 186 2.48 -13.26 -10.02
N GLU A 187 3.50 -12.50 -9.59
CA GLU A 187 4.91 -12.78 -9.86
C GLU A 187 5.56 -13.60 -8.73
N ALA A 188 4.91 -13.75 -7.57
CA ALA A 188 5.48 -14.40 -6.39
C ALA A 188 5.34 -15.93 -6.46
N THR A 189 6.43 -16.63 -6.24
CA THR A 189 6.44 -18.10 -6.15
C THR A 189 6.07 -18.63 -4.77
N SER A 190 6.22 -17.80 -3.73
CA SER A 190 5.91 -18.12 -2.34
C SER A 190 5.78 -16.81 -1.55
N LEU A 191 4.90 -16.81 -0.56
CA LEU A 191 4.69 -15.63 0.32
C LEU A 191 5.18 -15.86 1.76
N GLY A 192 5.94 -16.94 2.02
CA GLY A 192 6.53 -17.19 3.34
C GLY A 192 7.48 -16.09 3.82
N ASN A 193 8.08 -15.34 2.90
CA ASN A 193 8.92 -14.17 3.17
C ASN A 193 8.18 -12.99 3.83
N LEU A 194 6.84 -13.01 3.83
CA LEU A 194 6.02 -11.97 4.46
C LEU A 194 5.90 -12.14 5.99
N LEU A 195 6.06 -13.35 6.53
CA LEU A 195 5.89 -13.58 7.96
C LEU A 195 6.86 -12.77 8.84
N PRO A 196 8.17 -12.75 8.55
CA PRO A 196 9.10 -11.89 9.30
C PRO A 196 8.80 -10.41 9.16
N LEU A 197 8.35 -9.96 7.98
CA LEU A 197 7.91 -8.58 7.75
C LEU A 197 6.72 -8.22 8.65
N VAL A 198 5.68 -9.04 8.65
CA VAL A 198 4.46 -8.82 9.44
C VAL A 198 4.78 -8.78 10.94
N ARG A 199 5.60 -9.73 11.42
CA ARG A 199 6.02 -9.82 12.82
C ARG A 199 6.83 -8.63 13.28
N SER A 200 7.72 -8.12 12.42
CA SER A 200 8.62 -7.01 12.76
C SER A 200 7.96 -5.64 12.63
N SER A 201 7.18 -5.41 11.57
CA SER A 201 6.58 -4.11 11.30
C SER A 201 5.28 -3.86 12.06
N ARG A 202 4.50 -4.93 12.30
CA ARG A 202 3.12 -4.88 12.85
C ARG A 202 2.17 -3.97 12.06
N LEU A 203 2.56 -3.57 10.85
CA LEU A 203 1.71 -2.76 9.98
C LEU A 203 0.57 -3.63 9.44
N PRO A 204 -0.69 -3.19 9.54
CA PRO A 204 -1.80 -3.90 8.96
C PRO A 204 -1.74 -3.85 7.42
N ILE A 205 -2.05 -4.98 6.78
CA ILE A 205 -2.14 -5.07 5.33
C ILE A 205 -3.54 -4.63 4.91
N SER A 206 -3.62 -3.66 4.00
CA SER A 206 -4.90 -3.10 3.54
C SER A 206 -5.33 -3.62 2.18
N TYR A 207 -4.39 -3.75 1.24
CA TYR A 207 -4.68 -4.21 -0.12
C TYR A 207 -3.61 -5.15 -0.65
N LEU A 208 -4.05 -5.97 -1.62
CA LEU A 208 -3.22 -6.87 -2.41
C LEU A 208 -3.40 -6.54 -3.89
N THR A 209 -2.32 -6.56 -4.69
CA THR A 209 -2.44 -6.49 -6.15
C THR A 209 -1.81 -7.71 -6.81
N ASN A 210 -2.48 -8.25 -7.82
CA ASN A 210 -2.17 -9.54 -8.46
C ASN A 210 -2.15 -9.47 -9.98
N GLY A 211 -1.78 -8.33 -10.57
CA GLY A 211 -1.66 -8.15 -12.00
C GLY A 211 -1.55 -6.68 -12.39
N GLN A 212 -1.75 -6.38 -13.69
CA GLN A 212 -1.55 -5.05 -14.27
C GLN A 212 -2.85 -4.34 -14.68
N SER A 213 -3.98 -5.03 -14.68
CA SER A 213 -5.26 -4.45 -15.10
C SER A 213 -5.77 -3.39 -14.11
N VAL A 214 -6.16 -2.25 -14.64
CA VAL A 214 -6.81 -1.16 -13.91
C VAL A 214 -8.26 -1.10 -14.36
N PRO A 215 -9.23 -1.18 -13.45
CA PRO A 215 -9.14 -1.16 -11.98
C PRO A 215 -9.10 -2.53 -11.29
N ASP A 216 -9.08 -3.65 -12.00
CA ASP A 216 -9.55 -4.95 -11.51
C ASP A 216 -8.55 -5.69 -10.62
N ASP A 217 -7.25 -5.63 -10.93
CA ASP A 217 -6.22 -6.43 -10.25
C ASP A 217 -5.80 -5.83 -8.89
N ILE A 218 -6.78 -5.52 -8.06
CA ILE A 218 -6.61 -5.10 -6.66
C ILE A 218 -7.75 -5.64 -5.81
N GLU A 219 -7.43 -6.16 -4.64
CA GLU A 219 -8.39 -6.64 -3.67
C GLU A 219 -8.06 -6.13 -2.26
N THR A 220 -9.07 -6.01 -1.41
CA THR A 220 -8.86 -5.76 0.03
C THR A 220 -8.21 -6.98 0.66
N ALA A 221 -7.23 -6.76 1.53
CA ALA A 221 -6.56 -7.84 2.21
C ALA A 221 -7.48 -8.51 3.24
N GLU A 222 -7.50 -9.84 3.22
CA GLU A 222 -8.20 -10.69 4.19
C GLU A 222 -7.21 -11.66 4.81
N SER A 223 -7.22 -11.80 6.15
CA SER A 223 -6.28 -12.64 6.89
C SER A 223 -6.34 -14.11 6.45
N GLY A 224 -7.54 -14.65 6.24
CA GLY A 224 -7.71 -16.03 5.78
C GLY A 224 -7.19 -16.28 4.36
N ARG A 225 -7.27 -15.27 3.46
CA ARG A 225 -6.67 -15.36 2.13
C ARG A 225 -5.14 -15.32 2.21
N LEU A 226 -4.60 -14.39 2.99
CA LEU A 226 -3.15 -14.29 3.20
C LEU A 226 -2.57 -15.54 3.83
N ALA A 227 -3.23 -16.11 4.84
CA ALA A 227 -2.83 -17.36 5.46
C ALA A 227 -2.74 -18.51 4.44
N ARG A 228 -3.72 -18.61 3.53
CA ARG A 228 -3.69 -19.62 2.44
C ARG A 228 -2.58 -19.41 1.42
N LEU A 229 -2.23 -18.16 1.14
CA LEU A 229 -1.16 -17.82 0.20
C LEU A 229 0.26 -18.05 0.79
N VAL A 230 0.39 -18.05 2.11
CA VAL A 230 1.64 -18.32 2.83
C VAL A 230 1.88 -19.82 3.01
N LEU A 231 0.83 -20.65 3.05
CA LEU A 231 0.85 -22.11 3.21
C LEU A 231 1.10 -22.86 1.91
#